data_25ca257915b138021e16e2906da8da1a
#
_entry.id   25ca257915b138021e16e2906da8da1a
#
_cell.length_a   1.000
_cell.length_b   1.000
_cell.length_c   1.000
_cell.angle_alpha   90.00
_cell.angle_beta   90.00
_cell.angle_gamma   90.00
#
_symmetry.space_group_name_H-M   'P 1'
#
loop_
_entity.id
_entity.type
_entity.pdbx_description
1 polymer ?
#
loop_
_entity_poly.entity_id
_entity_poly.type
_entity_poly.pdbx_seq_one_letter_code
_entity_poly.pdbx_strand_id
1 'polypeptide(L)' 'MNIKDELIKILKSLHLPEVRKSYEEVAREAEKESLSYEEFLFEVMSREMLSLIHI' A
#
# COMPACT_ATOMS: atom_id res chain seq x y z
N MET A 1 -9.11 -0.07 -19.48
CA MET A 1 -8.39 0.62 -18.38
C MET A 1 -8.05 -0.38 -17.29
N ASN A 2 -6.79 -0.42 -16.88
CA ASN A 2 -6.36 -1.33 -15.83
C ASN A 2 -6.10 -0.51 -14.56
N ILE A 3 -6.93 -0.71 -13.54
CA ILE A 3 -6.82 0.02 -12.28
C ILE A 3 -5.45 -0.19 -11.63
N LYS A 4 -4.92 -1.39 -11.74
CA LYS A 4 -3.60 -1.71 -11.18
C LYS A 4 -2.50 -0.85 -11.81
N ASP A 5 -2.52 -0.71 -13.14
CA ASP A 5 -1.51 0.09 -13.83
C ASP A 5 -1.64 1.57 -13.45
N GLU A 6 -2.87 2.06 -13.36
CA GLU A 6 -3.12 3.45 -12.96
C GLU A 6 -2.66 3.69 -11.52
N LEU A 7 -2.95 2.75 -10.63
CA LEU A 7 -2.52 2.85 -9.24
C LEU A 7 -0.99 2.93 -9.13
N ILE A 8 -0.29 2.07 -9.87
CA ILE A 8 1.17 2.07 -9.87
C ILE A 8 1.73 3.42 -10.33
N LYS A 9 1.13 4.01 -11.37
CA LYS A 9 1.54 5.33 -11.85
C LYS A 9 1.36 6.41 -10.79
N ILE A 10 0.23 6.38 -10.10
CA ILE A 10 -0.06 7.34 -9.04
C ILE A 10 0.93 7.18 -7.89
N LEU A 11 1.20 5.94 -7.49
CA LEU A 11 2.13 5.68 -6.40
C LEU A 11 3.54 6.15 -6.74
N LYS A 12 3.96 5.98 -7.99
CA LYS A 12 5.24 6.49 -8.45
C LYS A 12 5.26 8.03 -8.40
N SER A 13 4.20 8.66 -8.87
CA SER A 13 4.09 10.12 -8.89
C SER A 13 4.12 10.72 -7.49
N LEU A 14 3.55 10.02 -6.51
CA LEU A 14 3.52 10.47 -5.13
C LEU A 14 4.76 10.07 -4.33
N HIS A 15 5.68 9.36 -4.96
CA HIS A 15 6.89 8.86 -4.31
C HIS A 15 6.58 7.98 -3.10
N LEU A 16 5.76 6.95 -3.33
CA LEU A 16 5.37 5.99 -2.30
C LEU A 16 5.88 4.59 -2.67
N PRO A 17 7.20 4.37 -2.67
CA PRO A 17 7.77 3.10 -3.13
C PRO A 17 7.41 1.90 -2.27
N GLU A 18 7.27 2.07 -0.96
CA GLU A 18 6.92 0.96 -0.08
C GLU A 18 5.46 0.54 -0.27
N VAL A 19 4.56 1.50 -0.45
CA VAL A 19 3.17 1.20 -0.77
C VAL A 19 3.10 0.45 -2.11
N ARG A 20 3.85 0.93 -3.10
CA ARG A 20 3.88 0.30 -4.42
C ARG A 20 4.36 -1.15 -4.36
N LYS A 21 5.35 -1.44 -3.53
CA LYS A 21 5.89 -2.78 -3.38
C LYS A 21 4.98 -3.71 -2.60
N SER A 22 4.28 -3.19 -1.61
CA SER A 22 3.60 -4.02 -0.62
C SER A 22 2.09 -4.05 -0.68
N TYR A 23 1.45 -3.18 -1.48
CA TYR A 23 -0.01 -3.07 -1.43
C TYR A 23 -0.73 -4.37 -1.75
N GLU A 24 -0.21 -5.17 -2.68
CA GLU A 24 -0.84 -6.43 -3.05
C GLU A 24 -0.77 -7.45 -1.90
N GLU A 25 0.38 -7.53 -1.26
CA GLU A 25 0.57 -8.41 -0.12
C GLU A 25 -0.33 -8.01 1.03
N VAL A 26 -0.37 -6.72 1.34
CA VAL A 26 -1.22 -6.21 2.41
C VAL A 26 -2.69 -6.43 2.09
N ALA A 27 -3.08 -6.27 0.82
CA ALA A 27 -4.45 -6.50 0.39
C ALA A 27 -4.85 -7.97 0.60
N ARG A 28 -3.97 -8.91 0.29
CA ARG A 28 -4.24 -10.32 0.51
C ARG A 28 -4.38 -10.63 2.00
N GLU A 29 -3.52 -10.05 2.82
CA GLU A 29 -3.60 -10.24 4.26
C GLU A 29 -4.86 -9.61 4.85
N ALA A 30 -5.23 -8.44 4.35
CA ALA A 30 -6.45 -7.75 4.79
C ALA A 30 -7.69 -8.59 4.50
N GLU A 31 -7.74 -9.20 3.32
CA GLU A 31 -8.84 -10.06 2.95
C GLU A 31 -8.89 -11.29 3.83
N LYS A 32 -7.75 -11.91 4.08
CA LYS A 32 -7.62 -13.10 4.91
C LYS A 32 -8.03 -12.83 6.37
N GLU A 33 -7.69 -11.68 6.90
CA GLU A 33 -7.98 -11.30 8.28
C GLU A 33 -9.25 -10.48 8.43
N SER A 34 -9.97 -10.26 7.36
CA SER A 34 -11.21 -9.49 7.34
C SER A 34 -11.05 -8.08 7.90
N LEU A 35 -9.98 -7.43 7.52
CA LEU A 35 -9.74 -6.05 7.92
C LEU A 35 -10.73 -5.11 7.23
N SER A 36 -11.08 -4.02 7.90
CA SER A 36 -11.86 -2.97 7.27
C SER A 36 -11.00 -2.23 6.24
N TYR A 37 -11.65 -1.47 5.37
CA TYR A 37 -10.91 -0.68 4.37
C TYR A 37 -10.00 0.33 5.04
N GLU A 38 -10.44 0.91 6.14
CA GLU A 38 -9.64 1.87 6.88
C GLU A 38 -8.42 1.20 7.51
N GLU A 39 -8.60 0.02 8.07
CA GLU A 39 -7.50 -0.76 8.64
C GLU A 39 -6.50 -1.16 7.57
N PHE A 40 -6.98 -1.54 6.39
CA PHE A 40 -6.11 -1.86 5.26
C PHE A 40 -5.27 -0.65 4.86
N LEU A 41 -5.91 0.51 4.75
CA LEU A 41 -5.21 1.74 4.39
C LEU A 41 -4.15 2.09 5.44
N PHE A 42 -4.50 1.96 6.71
CA PHE A 42 -3.57 2.20 7.81
C PHE A 42 -2.35 1.30 7.70
N GLU A 43 -2.57 0.00 7.48
CA GLU A 43 -1.47 -0.97 7.38
C GLU A 43 -0.53 -0.65 6.22
N VAL A 44 -1.08 -0.39 5.05
CA VAL A 44 -0.23 -0.16 3.88
C VAL A 44 0.52 1.17 3.98
N MET A 45 -0.12 2.20 4.51
CA MET A 45 0.54 3.50 4.67
C MET A 45 1.58 3.48 5.80
N SER A 46 1.36 2.67 6.81
CA SER A 46 2.34 2.51 7.90
C SER A 46 3.66 1.97 7.41
N ARG A 47 3.64 1.12 6.40
CA ARG A 47 4.88 0.59 5.82
C ARG A 47 5.73 1.70 5.21
N GLU A 48 5.07 2.65 4.56
CA GLU A 48 5.79 3.78 3.98
C GLU A 48 6.40 4.66 5.08
N MET A 49 5.65 4.91 6.14
CA MET A 49 6.14 5.70 7.26
C MET A 49 7.34 5.05 7.94
N LEU A 50 7.30 3.74 8.16
CA LEU A 50 8.40 3.02 8.76
C LEU A 50 9.65 3.08 7.89
N SER A 51 9.49 3.05 6.58
CA SER A 51 10.60 3.19 5.65
C SER A 51 11.26 4.57 5.78
N LEU A 52 10.47 5.61 5.98
CA LEU A 52 10.99 6.97 6.14
C LEU A 52 11.73 7.17 7.47
N ILE A 53 11.32 6.46 8.50
CA ILE A 53 11.93 6.56 9.82
C ILE A 53 13.21 5.74 9.91
N HIS A 54 13.27 4.68 9.12
CA HIS A 54 14.37 3.75 9.13
C HIS A 54 15.53 4.26 8.28
N ILE A 55 16.22 5.21 8.80
CA ILE A 55 17.37 5.82 8.13
C ILE A 55 18.65 5.28 8.74
#